data_ec5cb6d1a05fe86c49770e7c1bbce63e
#
_entry.id   ec5cb6d1a05fe86c49770e7c1bbce63e
#
_cell.length_a   1.000
_cell.length_b   1.000
_cell.length_c   1.000
_cell.angle_alpha   90.00
_cell.angle_beta   90.00
_cell.angle_gamma   90.00
#
_symmetry.space_group_name_H-M   'P 1'
#
loop_
_entity.id
_entity.type
_entity.pdbx_description
1 polymer ?
#
loop_
_entity_poly.entity_id
_entity_poly.type
_entity_poly.pdbx_seq_one_letter_code
_entity_poly.pdbx_strand_id
1 'polypeptide(L)'
;MIDMERFLENKVCIITGAAQGIGKSIAERFASDGALVYACDRVEGVMDEWAKACSEKYGTRVCPLYFDVTDAVAVKSAFMSVFKQERRIDVLVNNAGVVFNKKIGMILRPETELMFRVNVIAVIEMVQLVSRLMARGHGGSIVNIASVTAVLGSPGQSAYSATKGAIIAFTKSAAKELASQGIRVN
;
A
#
# COMPACT_ATOMS: atom_id res chain seq x y z
N MET A 1 18.63 25.92 11.41
CA MET A 1 17.90 24.82 10.74
C MET A 1 17.05 24.17 11.81
N ILE A 2 15.73 24.16 11.65
CA ILE A 2 14.85 23.39 12.54
C ILE A 2 15.18 21.94 12.26
N ASP A 3 15.71 21.24 13.24
CA ASP A 3 15.95 19.79 13.18
C ASP A 3 14.56 19.13 13.06
N MET A 4 14.17 18.77 11.84
CA MET A 4 12.89 18.12 11.62
C MET A 4 13.01 16.70 12.17
N GLU A 5 12.31 16.45 13.26
CA GLU A 5 12.21 15.15 13.90
C GLU A 5 11.83 14.08 12.85
N ARG A 6 12.70 13.11 12.62
CA ARG A 6 12.51 12.05 11.63
C ARG A 6 11.67 10.93 12.23
N PHE A 7 10.36 11.02 12.07
CA PHE A 7 9.39 10.10 12.69
C PHE A 7 9.50 8.63 12.23
N LEU A 8 10.10 8.39 11.07
CA LEU A 8 10.23 7.06 10.47
C LEU A 8 11.68 6.59 10.32
N GLU A 9 12.58 7.17 11.09
CA GLU A 9 14.00 6.79 11.02
C GLU A 9 14.18 5.28 11.24
N ASN A 10 14.93 4.65 10.33
CA ASN A 10 15.19 3.20 10.32
C ASN A 10 13.93 2.30 10.20
N LYS A 11 12.76 2.84 9.83
CA LYS A 11 11.57 2.02 9.55
C LYS A 11 11.59 1.51 8.13
N VAL A 12 11.22 0.23 7.96
CA VAL A 12 11.06 -0.41 6.66
C VAL A 12 9.62 -0.28 6.21
N CYS A 13 9.38 0.48 5.15
CA CYS A 13 8.06 0.85 4.66
C CYS A 13 7.85 0.33 3.24
N ILE A 14 6.73 -0.34 3.00
CA ILE A 14 6.31 -0.81 1.67
C ILE A 14 5.08 0.01 1.24
N ILE A 15 5.13 0.63 0.06
CA ILE A 15 4.03 1.43 -0.50
C ILE A 15 3.68 0.89 -1.88
N THR A 16 2.43 0.46 -2.10
CA THR A 16 1.95 -0.02 -3.40
C THR A 16 1.33 1.09 -4.23
N GLY A 17 1.44 1.02 -5.57
CA GLY A 17 0.97 2.06 -6.48
C GLY A 17 1.77 3.34 -6.32
N ALA A 18 3.09 3.22 -6.18
CA ALA A 18 3.99 4.33 -5.84
C ALA A 18 4.60 5.05 -7.05
N ALA A 19 4.26 4.64 -8.29
CA ALA A 19 4.80 5.29 -9.49
C ALA A 19 4.40 6.77 -9.60
N GLN A 20 3.22 7.13 -9.12
CA GLN A 20 2.68 8.49 -9.25
C GLN A 20 1.66 8.82 -8.15
N GLY A 21 1.17 10.07 -8.15
CA GLY A 21 0.05 10.52 -7.31
C GLY A 21 0.28 10.33 -5.82
N ILE A 22 -0.75 9.84 -5.13
CA ILE A 22 -0.75 9.69 -3.66
C ILE A 22 0.36 8.75 -3.19
N GLY A 23 0.53 7.60 -3.85
CA GLY A 23 1.54 6.62 -3.46
C GLY A 23 2.97 7.16 -3.56
N LYS A 24 3.28 7.90 -4.64
CA LYS A 24 4.57 8.57 -4.79
C LYS A 24 4.78 9.63 -3.71
N SER A 25 3.78 10.47 -3.44
CA SER A 25 3.87 11.50 -2.39
C SER A 25 4.06 10.90 -1.00
N ILE A 26 3.42 9.77 -0.70
CA ILE A 26 3.65 9.02 0.55
C ILE A 26 5.08 8.50 0.62
N ALA A 27 5.58 7.89 -0.46
CA ALA A 27 6.94 7.36 -0.52
C ALA A 27 7.99 8.45 -0.31
N GLU A 28 7.85 9.60 -0.99
CA GLU A 28 8.73 10.76 -0.84
C GLU A 28 8.67 11.33 0.60
N ARG A 29 7.47 11.43 1.18
CA ARG A 29 7.32 11.89 2.55
C ARG A 29 7.97 10.93 3.55
N PHE A 30 7.75 9.63 3.42
CA PHE A 30 8.37 8.63 4.28
C PHE A 30 9.90 8.64 4.19
N ALA A 31 10.44 8.81 2.97
CA ALA A 31 11.87 8.97 2.77
C ALA A 31 12.40 10.23 3.48
N SER A 32 11.66 11.36 3.40
CA SER A 32 12.06 12.60 4.10
C SER A 32 12.04 12.45 5.61
N ASP A 33 11.19 11.56 6.15
CA ASP A 33 11.11 11.22 7.57
C ASP A 33 12.13 10.12 7.99
N GLY A 34 13.06 9.74 7.10
CA GLY A 34 14.15 8.82 7.39
C GLY A 34 13.86 7.33 7.17
N ALA A 35 12.70 6.99 6.59
CA ALA A 35 12.36 5.60 6.30
C ALA A 35 13.21 5.00 5.18
N LEU A 36 13.44 3.69 5.26
CA LEU A 36 13.79 2.86 4.14
C LEU A 36 12.52 2.49 3.39
N VAL A 37 12.37 2.96 2.16
CA VAL A 37 11.13 2.85 1.38
C VAL A 37 11.28 1.83 0.27
N TYR A 38 10.39 0.85 0.21
CA TYR A 38 10.15 -0.02 -0.92
C TYR A 38 8.93 0.48 -1.69
N ALA A 39 9.19 1.17 -2.79
CA ALA A 39 8.17 1.73 -3.66
C ALA A 39 7.75 0.68 -4.70
N CYS A 40 6.47 0.27 -4.69
CA CYS A 40 5.99 -0.83 -5.51
C CYS A 40 5.03 -0.34 -6.60
N ASP A 41 5.23 -0.80 -7.84
CA ASP A 41 4.30 -0.58 -8.95
C ASP A 41 4.39 -1.74 -9.96
N ARG A 42 3.43 -1.83 -10.88
CA ARG A 42 3.41 -2.87 -11.91
C ARG A 42 4.22 -2.52 -13.16
N VAL A 43 4.45 -1.23 -13.41
CA VAL A 43 5.13 -0.75 -14.62
C VAL A 43 6.62 -0.63 -14.36
N GLU A 44 7.40 -1.48 -15.00
CA GLU A 44 8.86 -1.55 -14.81
C GLU A 44 9.55 -0.26 -15.25
N GLY A 45 10.56 0.17 -14.51
CA GLY A 45 11.41 1.32 -14.80
C GLY A 45 10.82 2.70 -14.45
N VAL A 46 9.50 2.82 -14.27
CA VAL A 46 8.84 4.15 -14.08
C VAL A 46 9.22 4.85 -12.78
N MET A 47 9.82 4.14 -11.85
CA MET A 47 10.20 4.69 -10.55
C MET A 47 11.71 4.93 -10.40
N ASP A 48 12.55 4.40 -11.28
CA ASP A 48 14.00 4.34 -11.07
C ASP A 48 14.63 5.73 -10.90
N GLU A 49 14.31 6.67 -11.77
CA GLU A 49 14.87 8.02 -11.72
C GLU A 49 14.46 8.79 -10.46
N TRP A 50 13.15 8.82 -10.15
CA TRP A 50 12.68 9.57 -9.00
C TRP A 50 13.07 8.90 -7.67
N ALA A 51 13.14 7.58 -7.61
CA ALA A 51 13.56 6.85 -6.43
C ALA A 51 15.04 7.12 -6.11
N LYS A 52 15.89 7.17 -7.16
CA LYS A 52 17.30 7.56 -7.04
C LYS A 52 17.43 9.00 -6.53
N ALA A 53 16.75 9.94 -7.19
CA ALA A 53 16.78 11.36 -6.79
C ALA A 53 16.27 11.57 -5.36
N CYS A 54 15.22 10.84 -4.97
CA CYS A 54 14.65 10.86 -3.62
C CYS A 54 15.67 10.33 -2.59
N SER A 55 16.34 9.22 -2.91
CA SER A 55 17.38 8.64 -2.05
C SER A 55 18.54 9.59 -1.81
N GLU A 56 19.02 10.23 -2.87
CA GLU A 56 20.11 11.22 -2.81
C GLU A 56 19.69 12.45 -2.00
N LYS A 57 18.46 12.96 -2.24
CA LYS A 57 17.94 14.16 -1.58
C LYS A 57 17.80 14.01 -0.06
N TYR A 58 17.34 12.84 0.42
CA TYR A 58 17.01 12.65 1.82
C TYR A 58 18.03 11.79 2.60
N GLY A 59 19.06 11.26 1.92
CA GLY A 59 20.08 10.43 2.54
C GLY A 59 19.54 9.11 3.09
N THR A 60 18.52 8.54 2.44
CA THR A 60 17.93 7.24 2.77
C THR A 60 17.85 6.34 1.53
N ARG A 61 17.29 5.14 1.66
CA ARG A 61 17.10 4.25 0.50
C ARG A 61 15.63 4.23 0.07
N VAL A 62 15.39 4.55 -1.21
CA VAL A 62 14.12 4.31 -1.89
C VAL A 62 14.35 3.26 -2.96
N CYS A 63 13.80 2.08 -2.76
CA CYS A 63 14.04 0.90 -3.58
C CYS A 63 12.79 0.59 -4.42
N PRO A 64 12.83 0.73 -5.75
CA PRO A 64 11.74 0.29 -6.61
C PRO A 64 11.56 -1.23 -6.58
N LEU A 65 10.32 -1.69 -6.55
CA LEU A 65 9.92 -3.08 -6.74
C LEU A 65 8.80 -3.15 -7.78
N TYR A 66 8.94 -4.02 -8.76
CA TYR A 66 8.01 -4.12 -9.88
C TYR A 66 7.25 -5.44 -9.86
N PHE A 67 5.93 -5.38 -9.61
CA PHE A 67 5.02 -6.51 -9.66
C PHE A 67 3.56 -6.05 -9.75
N ASP A 68 2.68 -6.88 -10.29
CA ASP A 68 1.24 -6.67 -10.21
C ASP A 68 0.74 -7.15 -8.83
N VAL A 69 0.01 -6.29 -8.11
CA VAL A 69 -0.56 -6.62 -6.79
C VAL A 69 -1.56 -7.77 -6.85
N THR A 70 -2.08 -8.11 -8.04
CA THR A 70 -3.00 -9.24 -8.24
C THR A 70 -2.28 -10.56 -8.49
N ASP A 71 -0.96 -10.54 -8.61
CA ASP A 71 -0.12 -11.75 -8.68
C ASP A 71 0.39 -12.10 -7.27
N ALA A 72 -0.33 -12.98 -6.59
CA ALA A 72 0.00 -13.40 -5.23
C ALA A 72 1.40 -14.03 -5.10
N VAL A 73 1.91 -14.67 -6.17
CA VAL A 73 3.25 -15.28 -6.17
C VAL A 73 4.32 -14.20 -6.24
N ALA A 74 4.16 -13.23 -7.14
CA ALA A 74 5.07 -12.10 -7.27
C ALA A 74 5.08 -11.24 -6.00
N VAL A 75 3.91 -10.91 -5.45
CA VAL A 75 3.77 -10.19 -4.16
C VAL A 75 4.50 -10.92 -3.03
N LYS A 76 4.26 -12.24 -2.90
CA LYS A 76 4.93 -13.04 -1.86
C LYS A 76 6.44 -13.04 -2.03
N SER A 77 6.93 -13.22 -3.25
CA SER A 77 8.36 -13.20 -3.56
C SER A 77 8.99 -11.86 -3.18
N ALA A 78 8.38 -10.74 -3.59
CA ALA A 78 8.85 -9.39 -3.30
C ALA A 78 8.90 -9.11 -1.78
N PHE A 79 7.80 -9.37 -1.05
CA PHE A 79 7.73 -9.10 0.38
C PHE A 79 8.67 -9.99 1.19
N MET A 80 8.83 -11.26 0.79
CA MET A 80 9.80 -12.16 1.41
C MET A 80 11.25 -11.73 1.15
N SER A 81 11.55 -11.19 -0.03
CA SER A 81 12.85 -10.61 -0.34
C SER A 81 13.17 -9.43 0.57
N VAL A 82 12.22 -8.48 0.72
CA VAL A 82 12.35 -7.37 1.66
C VAL A 82 12.59 -7.88 3.09
N PHE A 83 11.76 -8.82 3.56
CA PHE A 83 11.91 -9.36 4.91
C PHE A 83 13.22 -10.12 5.11
N LYS A 84 13.71 -10.83 4.11
CA LYS A 84 15.00 -11.52 4.16
C LYS A 84 16.17 -10.53 4.29
N GLN A 85 16.10 -9.43 3.56
CA GLN A 85 17.13 -8.39 3.53
C GLN A 85 17.12 -7.52 4.80
N GLU A 86 15.96 -7.04 5.21
CA GLU A 86 15.83 -6.04 6.29
C GLU A 86 15.47 -6.65 7.65
N ARG A 87 15.09 -7.95 7.68
CA ARG A 87 14.65 -8.70 8.87
C ARG A 87 13.41 -8.14 9.56
N ARG A 88 12.77 -7.15 8.95
CA ARG A 88 11.55 -6.49 9.45
C ARG A 88 10.75 -5.86 8.32
N ILE A 89 9.49 -5.61 8.56
CA ILE A 89 8.62 -4.70 7.81
C ILE A 89 7.83 -3.96 8.87
N ASP A 90 7.94 -2.63 8.92
CA ASP A 90 7.29 -1.80 9.94
C ASP A 90 5.98 -1.19 9.45
N VAL A 91 5.93 -0.83 8.17
CA VAL A 91 4.75 -0.18 7.59
C VAL A 91 4.41 -0.80 6.24
N LEU A 92 3.12 -1.07 6.03
CA LEU A 92 2.55 -1.36 4.72
C LEU A 92 1.50 -0.31 4.38
N VAL A 93 1.62 0.33 3.22
CA VAL A 93 0.59 1.21 2.66
C VAL A 93 -0.01 0.55 1.41
N ASN A 94 -1.23 0.08 1.52
CA ASN A 94 -2.02 -0.45 0.42
C ASN A 94 -2.69 0.73 -0.30
N ASN A 95 -1.97 1.32 -1.27
CA ASN A 95 -2.44 2.46 -2.04
C ASN A 95 -2.80 2.08 -3.49
N ALA A 96 -2.21 1.03 -4.06
CA ALA A 96 -2.56 0.56 -5.40
C ALA A 96 -4.07 0.40 -5.55
N GLY A 97 -4.62 0.91 -6.65
CA GLY A 97 -6.04 0.82 -6.91
C GLY A 97 -6.40 1.26 -8.32
N VAL A 98 -7.53 0.76 -8.80
CA VAL A 98 -8.11 1.12 -10.10
C VAL A 98 -9.54 1.60 -9.93
N VAL A 99 -9.97 2.50 -10.81
CA VAL A 99 -11.33 3.03 -10.86
C VAL A 99 -11.83 3.04 -12.29
N PHE A 100 -13.06 2.53 -12.48
CA PHE A 100 -13.82 2.67 -13.71
C PHE A 100 -15.12 3.41 -13.38
N ASN A 101 -15.31 4.57 -14.04
CA ASN A 101 -16.49 5.42 -13.81
C ASN A 101 -17.59 5.03 -14.81
N LYS A 102 -18.64 4.39 -14.31
CA LYS A 102 -19.80 3.95 -15.11
C LYS A 102 -21.09 4.17 -14.32
N LYS A 103 -22.11 4.72 -14.98
CA LYS A 103 -23.46 4.80 -14.42
C LYS A 103 -24.10 3.41 -14.30
N ILE A 104 -25.02 3.25 -13.36
CA ILE A 104 -25.83 2.03 -13.25
C ILE A 104 -26.52 1.77 -14.61
N GLY A 105 -26.51 0.52 -15.05
CA GLY A 105 -26.92 0.09 -16.39
C GLY A 105 -25.80 0.07 -17.43
N MET A 106 -24.66 0.71 -17.17
CA MET A 106 -23.48 0.71 -18.05
C MET A 106 -22.27 0.02 -17.41
N ILE A 107 -22.41 -0.50 -16.20
CA ILE A 107 -21.32 -1.17 -15.47
C ILE A 107 -20.99 -2.49 -16.17
N LEU A 108 -19.72 -2.67 -16.50
CA LEU A 108 -19.21 -3.88 -17.14
C LEU A 108 -18.66 -4.84 -16.10
N ARG A 109 -19.03 -6.11 -16.21
CA ARG A 109 -18.57 -7.16 -15.30
C ARG A 109 -17.05 -7.29 -15.26
N PRO A 110 -16.29 -7.32 -16.38
CA PRO A 110 -14.83 -7.40 -16.32
C PRO A 110 -14.17 -6.23 -15.58
N GLU A 111 -14.69 -5.01 -15.75
CA GLU A 111 -14.18 -3.82 -15.03
C GLU A 111 -14.45 -3.93 -13.52
N THR A 112 -15.63 -4.42 -13.14
CA THR A 112 -16.00 -4.64 -11.74
C THR A 112 -15.11 -5.72 -11.12
N GLU A 113 -14.93 -6.86 -11.79
CA GLU A 113 -14.07 -7.94 -11.33
C GLU A 113 -12.61 -7.47 -11.15
N LEU A 114 -12.10 -6.68 -12.08
CA LEU A 114 -10.75 -6.11 -11.96
C LEU A 114 -10.66 -5.15 -10.77
N MET A 115 -11.65 -4.27 -10.56
CA MET A 115 -11.68 -3.40 -9.38
C MET A 115 -11.68 -4.21 -8.07
N PHE A 116 -12.46 -5.28 -7.98
CA PHE A 116 -12.45 -6.13 -6.78
C PHE A 116 -11.13 -6.86 -6.60
N ARG A 117 -10.54 -7.38 -7.67
CA ARG A 117 -9.22 -8.06 -7.58
C ARG A 117 -8.13 -7.12 -7.08
N VAL A 118 -8.03 -5.91 -7.63
CA VAL A 118 -6.98 -4.95 -7.26
C VAL A 118 -7.28 -4.27 -5.92
N ASN A 119 -8.49 -3.71 -5.78
CA ASN A 119 -8.81 -2.84 -4.64
C ASN A 119 -9.17 -3.61 -3.37
N VAL A 120 -9.54 -4.90 -3.46
CA VAL A 120 -10.04 -5.68 -2.32
C VAL A 120 -9.21 -6.94 -2.09
N ILE A 121 -9.21 -7.87 -3.06
CA ILE A 121 -8.59 -9.19 -2.86
C ILE A 121 -7.09 -9.04 -2.63
N ALA A 122 -6.39 -8.29 -3.48
CA ALA A 122 -4.97 -8.03 -3.33
C ALA A 122 -4.62 -7.39 -1.98
N VAL A 123 -5.44 -6.44 -1.51
CA VAL A 123 -5.24 -5.80 -0.20
C VAL A 123 -5.36 -6.82 0.93
N ILE A 124 -6.39 -7.67 0.91
CA ILE A 124 -6.59 -8.73 1.92
C ILE A 124 -5.39 -9.68 1.94
N GLU A 125 -4.92 -10.13 0.77
CA GLU A 125 -3.78 -11.03 0.64
C GLU A 125 -2.48 -10.41 1.15
N MET A 126 -2.21 -9.14 0.82
CA MET A 126 -1.04 -8.40 1.31
C MET A 126 -1.09 -8.21 2.82
N VAL A 127 -2.25 -7.88 3.39
CA VAL A 127 -2.42 -7.77 4.85
C VAL A 127 -2.19 -9.12 5.54
N GLN A 128 -2.73 -10.22 5.00
CA GLN A 128 -2.48 -11.56 5.55
C GLN A 128 -1.00 -11.94 5.51
N LEU A 129 -0.30 -11.61 4.44
CA LEU A 129 1.10 -11.91 4.30
C LEU A 129 1.95 -11.08 5.26
N VAL A 130 1.76 -9.75 5.24
CA VAL A 130 2.61 -8.84 6.02
C VAL A 130 2.36 -8.95 7.52
N SER A 131 1.11 -9.20 7.95
CA SER A 131 0.81 -9.37 9.38
C SER A 131 1.59 -10.55 9.97
N ARG A 132 1.73 -11.66 9.24
CA ARG A 132 2.55 -12.81 9.66
C ARG A 132 4.04 -12.47 9.79
N LEU A 133 4.54 -11.55 8.95
CA LEU A 133 5.93 -11.09 9.00
C LEU A 133 6.14 -10.09 10.15
N MET A 134 5.20 -9.15 10.34
CA MET A 134 5.21 -8.17 11.43
C MET A 134 5.10 -8.85 12.81
N ALA A 135 4.28 -9.89 12.94
CA ALA A 135 4.09 -10.63 14.19
C ALA A 135 5.37 -11.36 14.66
N ARG A 136 6.32 -11.63 13.76
CA ARG A 136 7.63 -12.22 14.11
C ARG A 136 8.62 -11.19 14.67
N GLY A 137 8.28 -9.91 14.56
CA GLY A 137 9.09 -8.78 15.03
C GLY A 137 8.40 -8.07 16.19
N HIS A 138 8.26 -6.76 16.08
CA HIS A 138 7.70 -5.89 17.13
C HIS A 138 6.34 -5.30 16.76
N GLY A 139 5.55 -6.01 15.95
CA GLY A 139 4.31 -5.48 15.39
C GLY A 139 4.56 -4.57 14.18
N GLY A 140 3.61 -3.67 13.89
CA GLY A 140 3.70 -2.78 12.73
C GLY A 140 2.48 -1.88 12.52
N SER A 141 2.45 -1.20 11.40
CA SER A 141 1.34 -0.36 10.99
C SER A 141 0.93 -0.64 9.54
N ILE A 142 -0.35 -0.88 9.33
CA ILE A 142 -0.93 -1.09 8.01
C ILE A 142 -1.90 0.04 7.73
N VAL A 143 -1.78 0.66 6.55
CA VAL A 143 -2.67 1.73 6.08
C VAL A 143 -3.30 1.29 4.78
N ASN A 144 -4.63 1.23 4.74
CA ASN A 144 -5.40 0.89 3.57
C ASN A 144 -6.07 2.15 3.01
N ILE A 145 -5.72 2.55 1.79
CA ILE A 145 -6.31 3.74 1.17
C ILE A 145 -7.74 3.43 0.70
N ALA A 146 -8.70 3.92 1.46
CA ALA A 146 -10.13 3.88 1.14
C ALA A 146 -10.52 5.05 0.20
N SER A 147 -11.76 5.47 0.25
CA SER A 147 -12.27 6.63 -0.49
C SER A 147 -13.45 7.27 0.24
N VAL A 148 -13.56 8.58 0.15
CA VAL A 148 -14.74 9.32 0.61
C VAL A 148 -16.02 8.85 -0.10
N THR A 149 -15.92 8.39 -1.35
CA THR A 149 -17.05 7.87 -2.12
C THR A 149 -17.64 6.58 -1.52
N ALA A 150 -16.86 5.86 -0.72
CA ALA A 150 -17.35 4.68 0.01
C ALA A 150 -18.33 5.05 1.15
N VAL A 151 -18.29 6.29 1.62
CA VAL A 151 -19.13 6.80 2.72
C VAL A 151 -20.28 7.66 2.17
N LEU A 152 -19.95 8.60 1.28
CA LEU A 152 -20.92 9.58 0.77
C LEU A 152 -21.58 9.15 -0.55
N GLY A 153 -21.02 8.15 -1.25
CA GLY A 153 -21.40 7.81 -2.61
C GLY A 153 -20.91 8.84 -3.64
N SER A 154 -20.93 8.45 -4.91
CA SER A 154 -20.68 9.36 -6.04
C SER A 154 -21.36 8.83 -7.29
N PRO A 155 -22.11 9.65 -8.04
CA PRO A 155 -22.69 9.23 -9.31
C PRO A 155 -21.61 8.69 -10.26
N GLY A 156 -21.88 7.55 -10.87
CA GLY A 156 -20.94 6.89 -11.78
C GLY A 156 -19.82 6.09 -11.11
N GLN A 157 -19.75 6.05 -9.77
CA GLN A 157 -18.70 5.33 -9.03
C GLN A 157 -19.25 4.23 -8.12
N SER A 158 -20.47 3.75 -8.34
CA SER A 158 -21.11 2.78 -7.43
C SER A 158 -20.30 1.49 -7.24
N ALA A 159 -19.76 0.91 -8.30
CA ALA A 159 -18.92 -0.28 -8.21
C ALA A 159 -17.58 0.01 -7.52
N TYR A 160 -16.94 1.14 -7.81
CA TYR A 160 -15.73 1.58 -7.11
C TYR A 160 -15.99 1.84 -5.62
N SER A 161 -17.07 2.55 -5.30
CA SER A 161 -17.48 2.82 -3.92
C SER A 161 -17.71 1.53 -3.14
N ALA A 162 -18.30 0.50 -3.76
CA ALA A 162 -18.48 -0.82 -3.16
C ALA A 162 -17.13 -1.46 -2.80
N THR A 163 -16.12 -1.38 -3.68
CA THR A 163 -14.78 -1.91 -3.37
C THR A 163 -14.13 -1.17 -2.19
N LYS A 164 -14.26 0.15 -2.15
CA LYS A 164 -13.69 0.96 -1.06
C LYS A 164 -14.48 0.84 0.25
N GLY A 165 -15.78 0.57 0.18
CA GLY A 165 -16.60 0.20 1.33
C GLY A 165 -16.18 -1.17 1.93
N ALA A 166 -15.87 -2.14 1.07
CA ALA A 166 -15.31 -3.42 1.49
C ALA A 166 -13.99 -3.23 2.27
N ILE A 167 -13.11 -2.34 1.81
CA ILE A 167 -11.84 -2.02 2.49
C ILE A 167 -12.08 -1.37 3.85
N ILE A 168 -13.05 -0.46 3.98
CA ILE A 168 -13.39 0.13 5.29
C ILE A 168 -13.84 -0.94 6.28
N ALA A 169 -14.72 -1.86 5.87
CA ALA A 169 -15.20 -2.94 6.71
C ALA A 169 -14.07 -3.92 7.08
N PHE A 170 -13.26 -4.34 6.10
CA PHE A 170 -12.10 -5.20 6.31
C PHE A 170 -11.11 -4.58 7.29
N THR A 171 -10.76 -3.31 7.11
CA THR A 171 -9.82 -2.59 7.97
C THR A 171 -10.25 -2.61 9.44
N LYS A 172 -11.54 -2.35 9.71
CA LYS A 172 -12.10 -2.37 11.07
C LYS A 172 -12.01 -3.76 11.73
N SER A 173 -12.22 -4.82 10.97
CA SER A 173 -12.12 -6.20 11.46
C SER A 173 -10.65 -6.58 11.69
N ALA A 174 -9.79 -6.33 10.71
CA ALA A 174 -8.36 -6.63 10.79
C ALA A 174 -7.68 -5.87 11.95
N ALA A 175 -8.08 -4.62 12.21
CA ALA A 175 -7.56 -3.86 13.35
C ALA A 175 -7.84 -4.54 14.69
N LYS A 176 -9.04 -5.11 14.87
CA LYS A 176 -9.39 -5.84 16.10
C LYS A 176 -8.67 -7.17 16.22
N GLU A 177 -8.55 -7.92 15.10
CA GLU A 177 -7.89 -9.23 15.09
C GLU A 177 -6.38 -9.14 15.34
N LEU A 178 -5.72 -8.09 14.81
CA LEU A 178 -4.27 -7.95 14.84
C LEU A 178 -3.75 -7.11 16.03
N ALA A 179 -4.65 -6.50 16.81
CA ALA A 179 -4.28 -5.65 17.94
C ALA A 179 -3.40 -6.37 18.99
N SER A 180 -3.74 -7.62 19.32
CA SER A 180 -2.95 -8.43 20.28
C SER A 180 -1.53 -8.77 19.81
N GLN A 181 -1.25 -8.60 18.51
CA GLN A 181 0.06 -8.81 17.89
C GLN A 181 0.86 -7.50 17.77
N GLY A 182 0.38 -6.40 18.33
CA GLY A 182 1.01 -5.08 18.22
C GLY A 182 0.92 -4.47 16.81
N ILE A 183 -0.04 -4.92 15.99
CA ILE A 183 -0.23 -4.44 14.62
C ILE A 183 -1.45 -3.53 14.57
N ARG A 184 -1.24 -2.28 14.15
CA ARG A 184 -2.33 -1.32 13.91
C ARG A 184 -2.75 -1.39 12.45
N VAL A 185 -4.06 -1.35 12.19
CA VAL A 185 -4.62 -1.30 10.82
C VAL A 185 -5.59 -0.12 10.72
N ASN A 186 -5.36 0.78 9.77
CA ASN A 186 -6.12 2.01 9.54
C ASN A 186 -6.51 2.18 8.08
#